data_37730b2af0997c0ef6981141a89f2b66
#
_entry.id   37730b2af0997c0ef6981141a89f2b66
#
_cell.length_a   1.000
_cell.length_b   1.000
_cell.length_c   1.000
_cell.angle_alpha   90.00
_cell.angle_beta   90.00
_cell.angle_gamma   90.00
#
_symmetry.space_group_name_H-M   'P 1'
#
loop_
_entity.id
_entity.type
_entity.pdbx_description
1 polymer ?
#
loop_
_entity_poly.entity_id
_entity_poly.type
_entity_poly.pdbx_seq_one_letter_code
_entity_poly.pdbx_strand_id
1 'polypeptide(L)' 'GRMIMEAAENFAKEQGYHKITLGAQVTAVGFYERLGYQKTGAPFMDAGIEHYEMNKEL' A
#
# COMPACT_ATOMS: atom_id res chain seq x y z
N GLY A 1 -7.63 -8.92 -2.98
CA GLY A 1 -8.56 -7.88 -3.18
C GLY A 1 -8.80 -7.00 -1.98
N ARG A 2 -9.87 -6.26 -2.05
CA ARG A 2 -10.21 -5.26 -1.04
C ARG A 2 -10.37 -5.86 0.36
N MET A 3 -11.04 -7.02 0.45
CA MET A 3 -11.25 -7.68 1.74
C MET A 3 -9.94 -8.09 2.41
N ILE A 4 -8.96 -8.51 1.62
CA ILE A 4 -7.64 -8.87 2.15
C ILE A 4 -6.95 -7.65 2.76
N MET A 5 -7.04 -6.50 2.09
CA MET A 5 -6.45 -5.27 2.61
C MET A 5 -7.14 -4.80 3.88
N GLU A 6 -8.47 -4.89 3.94
CA GLU A 6 -9.22 -4.52 5.15
C GLU A 6 -8.82 -5.40 6.33
N ALA A 7 -8.65 -6.70 6.12
CA ALA A 7 -8.23 -7.62 7.17
C ALA A 7 -6.81 -7.29 7.66
N ALA A 8 -5.90 -6.99 6.74
CA ALA A 8 -4.53 -6.61 7.10
C ALA A 8 -4.50 -5.30 7.88
N GLU A 9 -5.31 -4.32 7.47
CA GLU A 9 -5.40 -3.03 8.16
C GLU A 9 -5.96 -3.19 9.57
N ASN A 10 -7.01 -3.99 9.73
CA ASN A 10 -7.60 -4.25 11.04
C ASN A 10 -6.62 -4.97 11.96
N PHE A 11 -5.90 -5.96 11.44
CA PHE A 11 -4.88 -6.67 12.20
C PHE A 11 -3.78 -5.71 12.66
N ALA A 12 -3.30 -4.86 11.77
CA ALA A 12 -2.26 -3.89 12.10
C ALA A 12 -2.72 -2.93 13.20
N LYS A 13 -3.97 -2.45 13.13
CA LYS A 13 -4.53 -1.60 14.18
C LYS A 13 -4.58 -2.30 15.53
N GLU A 14 -4.99 -3.57 15.55
CA GLU A 14 -5.06 -4.36 16.78
C GLU A 14 -3.69 -4.53 17.40
N GLN A 15 -2.63 -4.61 16.59
CA GLN A 15 -1.26 -4.73 17.04
C GLN A 15 -0.64 -3.38 17.44
N GLY A 16 -1.37 -2.27 17.31
CA GLY A 16 -0.90 -0.95 17.70
C GLY A 16 -0.13 -0.20 16.61
N TYR A 17 -0.13 -0.69 15.39
CA TYR A 17 0.50 0.02 14.27
C TYR A 17 -0.41 1.16 13.79
N HIS A 18 0.22 2.23 13.35
CA HIS A 18 -0.49 3.43 12.88
C HIS A 18 -0.43 3.64 11.38
N LYS A 19 0.29 2.77 10.66
CA LYS A 19 0.54 2.96 9.24
C LYS A 19 0.87 1.62 8.58
N ILE A 20 0.40 1.44 7.35
CA ILE A 20 0.81 0.33 6.48
C ILE A 20 1.59 0.90 5.31
N THR A 21 2.73 0.28 4.99
CA THR A 21 3.55 0.61 3.84
C THR A 21 3.64 -0.62 2.93
N LEU A 22 3.52 -0.40 1.63
CA LEU A 22 3.64 -1.48 0.64
C LEU A 22 4.30 -0.97 -0.64
N GLY A 23 4.78 -1.90 -1.46
CA GLY A 23 5.25 -1.58 -2.81
C GLY A 23 4.19 -1.99 -3.82
N ALA A 24 3.72 -1.06 -4.62
CA ALA A 24 2.68 -1.30 -5.62
C ALA A 24 3.24 -1.12 -7.02
N GLN A 25 2.99 -2.09 -7.91
CA GLN A 25 3.31 -1.93 -9.32
C GLN A 25 2.56 -0.70 -9.85
N VAL A 26 3.15 0.01 -10.80
CA VAL A 26 2.55 1.21 -11.37
C VAL A 26 1.11 0.98 -11.82
N THR A 27 0.85 -0.18 -12.41
CA THR A 27 -0.50 -0.53 -12.89
C THR A 27 -1.51 -0.76 -11.74
N ALA A 28 -1.03 -0.98 -10.53
CA ALA A 28 -1.88 -1.21 -9.36
C ALA A 28 -2.04 0.03 -8.48
N VAL A 29 -1.33 1.10 -8.76
CA VAL A 29 -1.36 2.34 -7.94
C VAL A 29 -2.79 2.86 -7.77
N GLY A 30 -3.56 2.94 -8.86
CA GLY A 30 -4.94 3.43 -8.79
C GLY A 30 -5.82 2.60 -7.88
N PHE A 31 -5.63 1.29 -7.86
CA PHE A 31 -6.36 0.40 -6.96
C PHE A 31 -6.10 0.76 -5.50
N TYR A 32 -4.83 0.92 -5.14
CA TYR A 32 -4.47 1.27 -3.76
C TYR A 32 -4.88 2.69 -3.38
N GLU A 33 -4.82 3.62 -4.34
CA GLU A 33 -5.29 4.99 -4.08
C GLU A 33 -6.76 5.02 -3.69
N ARG A 34 -7.59 4.19 -4.32
CA ARG A 34 -9.01 4.08 -3.97
C ARG A 34 -9.23 3.53 -2.57
N LEU A 35 -8.26 2.80 -2.03
CA LEU A 35 -8.30 2.29 -0.66
C LEU A 35 -7.70 3.27 0.36
N GLY A 36 -7.27 4.44 -0.09
CA GLY A 36 -6.72 5.46 0.79
C GLY A 36 -5.20 5.49 0.91
N TYR A 37 -4.50 4.70 0.09
CA TYR A 37 -3.03 4.72 0.07
C TYR A 37 -2.52 5.89 -0.75
N GLN A 38 -1.35 6.40 -0.38
CA GLN A 38 -0.70 7.50 -1.10
C GLN A 38 0.71 7.11 -1.49
N LYS A 39 1.11 7.53 -2.68
CA LYS A 39 2.49 7.34 -3.15
C LYS A 39 3.43 8.21 -2.33
N THR A 40 4.62 7.68 -2.03
CA THR A 40 5.70 8.43 -1.38
C THR A 40 6.97 8.26 -2.20
N GLY A 41 7.64 9.36 -2.48
CA GLY A 41 8.91 9.34 -3.19
C GLY A 41 8.81 8.99 -4.66
N ALA A 42 9.97 8.71 -5.26
CA ALA A 42 10.08 8.38 -6.67
C ALA A 42 9.84 6.88 -6.89
N PRO A 43 9.47 6.48 -8.11
CA PRO A 43 9.32 5.07 -8.42
C PRO A 43 10.65 4.33 -8.30
N PHE A 44 10.59 3.03 -8.04
CA PHE A 44 11.75 2.17 -7.97
C PHE A 44 11.50 0.89 -8.76
N MET A 45 12.61 0.22 -9.16
CA MET A 45 12.52 -1.02 -9.90
C MET A 45 12.59 -2.21 -8.95
N ASP A 46 11.70 -3.18 -9.12
CA ASP A 46 11.72 -4.43 -8.40
C ASP A 46 11.37 -5.54 -9.39
N ALA A 47 12.27 -6.53 -9.51
CA ALA A 47 12.12 -7.62 -10.48
C ALA A 47 11.91 -7.12 -11.92
N GLY A 48 12.54 -6.01 -12.28
CA GLY A 48 12.42 -5.41 -13.62
C GLY A 48 11.11 -4.68 -13.88
N ILE A 49 10.29 -4.48 -12.86
CA ILE A 49 8.99 -3.81 -12.98
C ILE A 49 9.00 -2.55 -12.10
N GLU A 50 8.50 -1.46 -12.65
CA GLU A 50 8.41 -0.21 -11.90
C GLU A 50 7.34 -0.27 -10.82
N HIS A 51 7.72 0.17 -9.62
CA HIS A 51 6.87 0.19 -8.43
C HIS A 51 6.89 1.55 -7.77
N TYR A 52 5.86 1.84 -6.99
CA TYR A 52 5.84 2.96 -6.04
C TYR A 52 5.69 2.44 -4.63
N GLU A 53 6.41 3.05 -3.70
CA GLU A 53 6.11 2.85 -2.28
C GLU A 53 4.83 3.62 -1.97
N MET A 54 3.90 2.96 -1.30
CA MET A 54 2.63 3.56 -0.90
C MET A 54 2.38 3.32 0.56
N ASN A 55 1.70 4.26 1.21
CA ASN A 55 1.34 4.07 2.60
C ASN A 55 -0.03 4.65 2.90
N LYS A 56 -0.59 4.19 4.02
CA LYS A 56 -1.89 4.61 4.51
C LYS A 56 -1.84 4.74 6.03
N GLU A 57 -2.32 5.84 6.54
CA GLU A 57 -2.53 6.03 7.98
C GLU A 57 -3.71 5.19 8.45
N LEU A 58 -3.54 4.53 9.58
CA LEU A 58 -4.58 3.69 10.16
C LEU A 58 -5.35 4.40 11.27
#